data_830a82a0bdb0a9e5e0ae8fba506c8c98
#
_entry.id   830a82a0bdb0a9e5e0ae8fba506c8c98
#
_cell.length_a   1.000
_cell.length_b   1.000
_cell.length_c   1.000
_cell.angle_alpha   90.00
_cell.angle_beta   90.00
_cell.angle_gamma   90.00
#
_symmetry.space_group_name_H-M   'P 1'
#
loop_
_entity.id
_entity.type
_entity.pdbx_description
1 polymer ?
#
loop_
_entity_poly.entity_id
_entity_poly.type
_entity_poly.pdbx_seq_one_letter_code
_entity_poly.pdbx_strand_id
1 'polypeptide(L)'
;SDTDFFTYQAGITFKPVENGSIYASYATSANPVGVDAGDGSEGIGAAYSNLDPEESQTFEIGTKWDLLENRLNLTAAIFRTEKQNARIQLSPTTYSNIGESKVDGIELGLNGKITDKWDISAGYTYLDSEATKNGVSCRGTTCTDQAVFNGNRMPNVPKNSATLWTKYQALPQLQ
;
A
#
# COMPACT_ATOMS: atom_id res chain seq x y z
N SER A 1 -23.36 -16.38 5.16
CA SER A 1 -22.90 -15.85 6.45
C SER A 1 -22.83 -14.35 6.35
N ASP A 2 -23.49 -13.65 7.27
CA ASP A 2 -23.30 -12.21 7.43
C ASP A 2 -22.02 -12.02 8.27
N THR A 3 -21.07 -11.25 7.74
CA THR A 3 -19.86 -10.91 8.45
C THR A 3 -19.82 -9.39 8.59
N ASP A 4 -19.94 -8.90 9.82
CA ASP A 4 -19.82 -7.50 10.14
C ASP A 4 -18.33 -7.18 10.41
N PHE A 5 -17.84 -6.08 9.85
CA PHE A 5 -16.51 -5.56 10.15
C PHE A 5 -16.56 -4.03 10.26
N PHE A 6 -15.68 -3.51 11.09
CA PHE A 6 -15.52 -2.07 11.27
C PHE A 6 -14.18 -1.62 10.71
N THR A 7 -14.22 -0.54 9.95
CA THR A 7 -13.02 0.19 9.53
C THR A 7 -13.07 1.60 10.08
N TYR A 8 -11.93 2.12 10.48
CA TYR A 8 -11.84 3.48 11.00
C TYR A 8 -10.52 4.14 10.59
N GLN A 9 -10.56 5.46 10.61
CA GLN A 9 -9.39 6.29 10.36
C GLN A 9 -9.36 7.42 11.39
N ALA A 10 -8.18 7.69 11.91
CA ALA A 10 -7.92 8.83 12.78
C ALA A 10 -6.62 9.51 12.36
N GLY A 11 -6.55 10.82 12.50
CA GLY A 11 -5.36 11.57 12.18
C GLY A 11 -5.29 12.89 12.90
N ILE A 12 -4.07 13.39 13.05
CA ILE A 12 -3.77 14.71 13.60
C ILE A 12 -2.84 15.44 12.64
N THR A 13 -3.08 16.71 12.45
CA THR A 13 -2.23 17.58 11.65
C THR A 13 -1.81 18.79 12.47
N PHE A 14 -0.53 19.06 12.49
CA PHE A 14 0.07 20.24 13.09
C PHE A 14 0.64 21.14 11.99
N LYS A 15 0.31 22.42 12.04
CA LYS A 15 0.83 23.44 11.10
C LYS A 15 1.78 24.38 11.85
N PRO A 16 3.08 24.13 11.83
CA PRO A 16 4.07 25.00 12.48
C PRO A 16 4.16 26.36 11.79
N VAL A 17 3.88 26.42 10.50
CA VAL A 17 3.85 27.63 9.64
C VAL A 17 2.74 27.51 8.61
N GLU A 18 2.38 28.63 7.97
CA GLU A 18 1.25 28.64 7.01
C GLU A 18 1.49 27.71 5.79
N ASN A 19 2.74 27.64 5.34
CA ASN A 19 3.14 26.86 4.17
C ASN A 19 3.66 25.46 4.47
N GLY A 20 3.55 24.98 5.73
CA GLY A 20 4.06 23.68 6.15
C GLY A 20 3.13 22.96 7.12
N SER A 21 3.01 21.66 6.96
CA SER A 21 2.27 20.80 7.88
C SER A 21 2.98 19.48 8.12
N ILE A 22 2.81 18.96 9.32
CA ILE A 22 3.24 17.62 9.75
C ILE A 22 1.98 16.90 10.21
N TYR A 23 1.83 15.65 9.83
CA TYR A 23 0.67 14.85 10.21
C TYR A 23 1.07 13.46 10.64
N ALA A 24 0.21 12.86 11.45
CA ALA A 24 0.22 11.43 11.74
C ALA A 24 -1.19 10.89 11.52
N SER A 25 -1.29 9.71 10.94
CA SER A 25 -2.55 9.03 10.69
C SER A 25 -2.47 7.56 11.00
N TYR A 26 -3.61 7.00 11.37
CA TYR A 26 -3.83 5.58 11.53
C TYR A 26 -5.14 5.21 10.82
N ALA A 27 -5.10 4.16 10.03
CA ALA A 27 -6.26 3.67 9.28
C ALA A 27 -6.31 2.15 9.31
N THR A 28 -7.53 1.61 9.34
CA THR A 28 -7.78 0.19 9.15
C THR A 28 -8.61 -0.05 7.90
N SER A 29 -8.43 -1.19 7.27
CA SER A 29 -9.26 -1.66 6.17
C SER A 29 -9.52 -3.15 6.29
N ALA A 30 -10.63 -3.61 5.72
CA ALA A 30 -10.99 -5.01 5.69
C ALA A 30 -11.36 -5.42 4.26
N ASN A 31 -10.95 -6.61 3.86
CA ASN A 31 -11.27 -7.22 2.56
C ASN A 31 -12.12 -8.47 2.81
N PRO A 32 -13.46 -8.41 2.59
CA PRO A 32 -14.34 -9.54 2.80
C PRO A 32 -14.01 -10.71 1.86
N VAL A 33 -14.39 -11.91 2.30
CA VAL A 33 -14.29 -13.12 1.47
C VAL A 33 -15.21 -13.00 0.25
N GLY A 34 -14.67 -13.30 -0.93
CA GLY A 34 -15.42 -13.30 -2.19
C GLY A 34 -15.27 -12.05 -3.06
N VAL A 35 -14.63 -11.00 -2.57
CA VAL A 35 -14.34 -9.81 -3.39
C VAL A 35 -13.29 -10.10 -4.48
N ASP A 36 -12.40 -11.06 -4.24
CA ASP A 36 -11.37 -11.48 -5.20
C ASP A 36 -11.86 -12.51 -6.24
N ALA A 37 -13.12 -12.96 -6.15
CA ALA A 37 -13.75 -13.82 -7.15
C ALA A 37 -14.13 -12.97 -8.38
N GLY A 38 -13.13 -12.48 -9.09
CA GLY A 38 -13.18 -11.36 -10.03
C GLY A 38 -13.96 -11.58 -11.32
N ASP A 39 -14.57 -12.72 -11.59
CA ASP A 39 -15.34 -12.93 -12.82
C ASP A 39 -16.74 -13.56 -12.64
N GLY A 40 -17.14 -13.80 -11.41
CA GLY A 40 -18.48 -14.32 -11.10
C GLY A 40 -18.71 -15.79 -11.53
N SER A 41 -17.69 -16.46 -12.04
CA SER A 41 -17.79 -17.84 -12.53
C SER A 41 -17.43 -18.88 -11.45
N GLU A 42 -16.71 -18.45 -10.42
CA GLU A 42 -16.41 -19.30 -9.27
C GLU A 42 -17.24 -18.85 -8.08
N GLY A 43 -18.33 -19.55 -7.82
CA GLY A 43 -19.06 -19.39 -6.56
C GLY A 43 -18.08 -19.48 -5.40
N ILE A 44 -18.32 -18.72 -4.32
CA ILE A 44 -17.57 -18.86 -3.07
C ILE A 44 -17.60 -20.34 -2.71
N GLY A 45 -16.51 -21.04 -3.01
CA GLY A 45 -16.45 -22.48 -2.72
C GLY A 45 -16.61 -22.72 -1.23
N ALA A 46 -17.20 -23.83 -0.85
CA ALA A 46 -17.40 -24.19 0.58
C ALA A 46 -16.11 -24.06 1.42
N ALA A 47 -14.95 -24.16 0.77
CA ALA A 47 -13.63 -23.97 1.40
C ALA A 47 -13.37 -22.53 1.91
N TYR A 48 -14.10 -21.53 1.43
CA TYR A 48 -13.94 -20.12 1.79
C TYR A 48 -15.09 -19.58 2.64
N SER A 49 -16.17 -20.33 2.79
CA SER A 49 -17.42 -19.83 3.40
C SER A 49 -17.31 -19.49 4.89
N ASN A 50 -16.28 -19.96 5.56
CA ASN A 50 -16.03 -19.76 6.99
C ASN A 50 -14.75 -18.96 7.29
N LEU A 51 -14.21 -18.28 6.29
CA LEU A 51 -13.03 -17.44 6.49
C LEU A 51 -13.45 -16.03 6.92
N ASP A 52 -12.71 -15.46 7.85
CA ASP A 52 -12.86 -14.09 8.27
C ASP A 52 -12.34 -13.11 7.19
N PRO A 53 -12.76 -11.83 7.20
CA PRO A 53 -12.15 -10.81 6.36
C PRO A 53 -10.65 -10.69 6.60
N GLU A 54 -9.88 -10.45 5.53
CA GLU A 54 -8.50 -10.01 5.66
C GLU A 54 -8.48 -8.58 6.20
N GLU A 55 -7.66 -8.31 7.20
CA GLU A 55 -7.56 -7.00 7.81
C GLU A 55 -6.20 -6.36 7.53
N SER A 56 -6.21 -5.07 7.28
CA SER A 56 -4.98 -4.29 7.17
C SER A 56 -5.05 -3.06 8.06
N GLN A 57 -3.92 -2.71 8.64
CA GLN A 57 -3.74 -1.49 9.42
C GLN A 57 -2.53 -0.73 8.90
N THR A 58 -2.67 0.59 8.79
CA THR A 58 -1.61 1.48 8.32
C THR A 58 -1.39 2.59 9.31
N PHE A 59 -0.16 2.78 9.71
CA PHE A 59 0.32 3.94 10.43
C PHE A 59 1.24 4.76 9.54
N GLU A 60 1.02 6.07 9.48
CA GLU A 60 1.78 6.98 8.65
C GLU A 60 2.12 8.27 9.38
N ILE A 61 3.34 8.75 9.22
CA ILE A 61 3.76 10.09 9.59
C ILE A 61 4.32 10.76 8.35
N GLY A 62 3.85 11.97 8.06
CA GLY A 62 4.27 12.69 6.89
C GLY A 62 4.32 14.19 7.08
N THR A 63 4.83 14.85 6.06
CA THR A 63 4.94 16.31 6.01
C THR A 63 4.64 16.82 4.62
N LYS A 64 4.08 18.02 4.54
CA LYS A 64 3.75 18.72 3.29
C LYS A 64 4.19 20.16 3.39
N TRP A 65 4.87 20.64 2.35
CA TRP A 65 5.43 21.99 2.30
C TRP A 65 5.12 22.63 0.97
N ASP A 66 4.56 23.84 1.02
CA ASP A 66 4.38 24.70 -0.14
C ASP A 66 5.57 25.67 -0.20
N LEU A 67 6.37 25.54 -1.22
CA LEU A 67 7.61 26.26 -1.45
C LEU A 67 7.44 27.25 -2.62
N LEU A 68 8.39 28.17 -2.77
CA LEU A 68 8.44 29.13 -3.87
C LEU A 68 7.10 29.89 -4.06
N GLU A 69 6.56 30.46 -2.97
CA GLU A 69 5.28 31.19 -2.98
C GLU A 69 4.11 30.29 -3.43
N ASN A 70 4.03 29.08 -2.89
CA ASN A 70 3.02 28.05 -3.17
C ASN A 70 3.05 27.51 -4.61
N ARG A 71 4.15 27.69 -5.33
CA ARG A 71 4.30 27.17 -6.69
C ARG A 71 4.85 25.76 -6.75
N LEU A 72 5.51 25.29 -5.69
CA LEU A 72 6.13 23.98 -5.63
C LEU A 72 5.72 23.29 -4.34
N ASN A 73 5.06 22.15 -4.45
CA ASN A 73 4.65 21.30 -3.33
C ASN A 73 5.66 20.16 -3.14
N LEU A 74 6.14 20.01 -1.92
CA LEU A 74 6.99 18.91 -1.47
C LEU A 74 6.22 18.07 -0.44
N THR A 75 6.21 16.77 -0.61
CA THR A 75 5.64 15.81 0.34
C THR A 75 6.66 14.76 0.72
N ALA A 76 6.65 14.34 1.98
CA ALA A 76 7.43 13.21 2.44
C ALA A 76 6.61 12.45 3.49
N ALA A 77 6.67 11.12 3.45
CA ALA A 77 6.01 10.27 4.43
C ALA A 77 6.83 9.02 4.72
N ILE A 78 6.70 8.50 5.94
CA ILE A 78 7.11 7.17 6.34
C ILE A 78 5.86 6.43 6.82
N PHE A 79 5.73 5.17 6.46
CA PHE A 79 4.56 4.40 6.84
C PHE A 79 4.90 2.93 7.11
N ARG A 80 4.03 2.29 7.87
CA ARG A 80 3.98 0.85 8.06
C ARG A 80 2.57 0.37 7.80
N THR A 81 2.44 -0.62 6.95
CA THR A 81 1.19 -1.36 6.74
C THR A 81 1.40 -2.81 7.15
N GLU A 82 0.52 -3.30 8.02
CA GLU A 82 0.47 -4.70 8.43
C GLU A 82 -0.83 -5.31 7.95
N LYS A 83 -0.74 -6.49 7.35
CA LYS A 83 -1.89 -7.29 6.93
C LYS A 83 -1.95 -8.54 7.80
N GLN A 84 -3.11 -8.77 8.37
CA GLN A 84 -3.43 -9.93 9.20
C GLN A 84 -4.58 -10.71 8.57
N ASN A 85 -4.79 -11.93 9.02
CA ASN A 85 -5.85 -12.81 8.52
C ASN A 85 -5.76 -13.02 7.00
N ALA A 86 -4.56 -12.87 6.41
CA ALA A 86 -4.38 -13.17 5.00
C ALA A 86 -4.71 -14.63 4.72
N ARG A 87 -5.43 -14.86 3.64
CA ARG A 87 -5.80 -16.22 3.23
C ARG A 87 -4.57 -16.97 2.75
N ILE A 88 -4.30 -18.08 3.38
CA ILE A 88 -3.24 -18.99 2.99
C ILE A 88 -3.80 -20.39 2.78
N GLN A 89 -3.22 -21.14 1.88
CA GLN A 89 -3.54 -22.54 1.65
C GLN A 89 -2.83 -23.42 2.67
N LEU A 90 -3.52 -24.39 3.24
CA LEU A 90 -2.97 -25.40 4.16
C LEU A 90 -2.90 -26.80 3.53
N SER A 91 -3.78 -27.06 2.55
CA SER A 91 -3.82 -28.31 1.78
C SER A 91 -4.45 -28.02 0.40
N PRO A 92 -4.54 -28.99 -0.52
CA PRO A 92 -5.17 -28.77 -1.82
C PRO A 92 -6.60 -28.22 -1.76
N THR A 93 -7.31 -28.47 -0.66
CA THR A 93 -8.72 -28.12 -0.48
C THR A 93 -9.01 -27.30 0.77
N THR A 94 -7.98 -26.96 1.57
CA THR A 94 -8.18 -26.27 2.85
C THR A 94 -7.43 -24.94 2.86
N TYR A 95 -8.14 -23.89 3.24
CA TYR A 95 -7.65 -22.54 3.41
C TYR A 95 -7.86 -22.06 4.84
N SER A 96 -7.06 -21.11 5.29
CA SER A 96 -7.15 -20.50 6.62
C SER A 96 -6.72 -19.03 6.58
N ASN A 97 -7.19 -18.26 7.55
CA ASN A 97 -6.86 -16.84 7.74
C ASN A 97 -5.73 -16.66 8.75
N ILE A 98 -4.59 -17.26 8.52
CA ILE A 98 -3.44 -17.15 9.43
C ILE A 98 -2.21 -16.52 8.78
N GLY A 99 -2.33 -16.07 7.54
CA GLY A 99 -1.26 -15.37 6.84
C GLY A 99 -1.05 -13.96 7.38
N GLU A 100 0.19 -13.52 7.38
CA GLU A 100 0.58 -12.19 7.83
C GLU A 100 1.65 -11.61 6.92
N SER A 101 1.60 -10.30 6.71
CA SER A 101 2.63 -9.57 5.98
C SER A 101 2.74 -8.14 6.49
N LYS A 102 3.91 -7.54 6.29
CA LYS A 102 4.14 -6.13 6.60
C LYS A 102 4.90 -5.44 5.47
N VAL A 103 4.67 -4.15 5.35
CA VAL A 103 5.39 -3.27 4.43
C VAL A 103 5.77 -2.00 5.18
N ASP A 104 7.06 -1.73 5.27
CA ASP A 104 7.62 -0.46 5.70
C ASP A 104 7.97 0.36 4.47
N GLY A 105 7.57 1.64 4.43
CA GLY A 105 7.77 2.47 3.25
C GLY A 105 8.20 3.89 3.57
N ILE A 106 8.85 4.49 2.56
CA ILE A 106 9.17 5.91 2.50
C ILE A 106 8.65 6.43 1.17
N GLU A 107 7.94 7.54 1.19
CA GLU A 107 7.44 8.23 0.00
C GLU A 107 7.92 9.66 -0.03
N LEU A 108 8.36 10.10 -1.21
CA LEU A 108 8.74 11.47 -1.50
C LEU A 108 8.01 11.92 -2.76
N GLY A 109 7.45 13.11 -2.72
CA GLY A 109 6.76 13.72 -3.86
C GLY A 109 7.17 15.17 -4.05
N LEU A 110 7.33 15.58 -5.29
CA LEU A 110 7.59 16.95 -5.69
C LEU A 110 6.71 17.29 -6.89
N ASN A 111 5.93 18.35 -6.78
CA ASN A 111 5.01 18.74 -7.84
C ASN A 111 4.83 20.26 -7.93
N GLY A 112 4.93 20.81 -9.13
CA GLY A 112 4.68 22.24 -9.36
C GLY A 112 5.68 22.90 -10.30
N LYS A 113 5.98 24.17 -10.02
CA LYS A 113 6.88 25.01 -10.83
C LYS A 113 8.14 25.38 -10.08
N ILE A 114 9.30 25.05 -10.66
CA ILE A 114 10.60 25.52 -10.16
C ILE A 114 10.81 26.99 -10.58
N THR A 115 10.44 27.32 -11.83
CA THR A 115 10.39 28.66 -12.37
C THR A 115 9.14 28.83 -13.21
N ASP A 116 8.85 30.04 -13.71
CA ASP A 116 7.69 30.29 -14.59
C ASP A 116 7.75 29.48 -15.90
N LYS A 117 8.95 29.00 -16.27
CA LYS A 117 9.19 28.22 -17.50
C LYS A 117 9.46 26.74 -17.24
N TRP A 118 9.52 26.31 -15.98
CA TRP A 118 9.93 24.96 -15.65
C TRP A 118 8.97 24.29 -14.67
N ASP A 119 8.18 23.36 -15.19
CA ASP A 119 7.29 22.48 -14.44
C ASP A 119 7.99 21.14 -14.12
N ILE A 120 7.71 20.59 -12.95
CA ILE A 120 8.20 19.29 -12.51
C ILE A 120 7.11 18.53 -11.76
N SER A 121 7.07 17.21 -11.99
CA SER A 121 6.34 16.24 -11.17
C SER A 121 7.25 15.02 -10.98
N ALA A 122 7.63 14.76 -9.74
CA ALA A 122 8.51 13.66 -9.40
C ALA A 122 7.97 12.91 -8.18
N GLY A 123 8.15 11.61 -8.19
CA GLY A 123 7.81 10.73 -7.07
C GLY A 123 8.89 9.68 -6.88
N TYR A 124 9.15 9.34 -5.63
CA TYR A 124 10.02 8.24 -5.24
C TYR A 124 9.38 7.47 -4.09
N THR A 125 9.41 6.14 -4.20
CA THR A 125 8.92 5.24 -3.15
C THR A 125 9.96 4.16 -2.88
N TYR A 126 10.28 3.98 -1.62
CA TYR A 126 11.04 2.84 -1.11
C TYR A 126 10.12 1.95 -0.31
N LEU A 127 10.15 0.62 -0.58
CA LEU A 127 9.34 -0.37 0.13
C LEU A 127 10.22 -1.51 0.64
N ASP A 128 10.11 -1.79 1.93
CA ASP A 128 10.65 -2.99 2.55
C ASP A 128 9.47 -3.88 2.97
N SER A 129 9.23 -4.91 2.17
CA SER A 129 8.07 -5.80 2.33
C SER A 129 8.52 -7.15 2.85
N GLU A 130 7.76 -7.73 3.76
CA GLU A 130 8.04 -9.02 4.38
C GLU A 130 6.76 -9.85 4.50
N ALA A 131 6.81 -11.09 4.05
CA ALA A 131 5.79 -12.07 4.36
C ALA A 131 6.17 -12.74 5.69
N THR A 132 5.47 -12.39 6.77
CA THR A 132 5.82 -12.84 8.12
C THR A 132 5.25 -14.22 8.42
N LYS A 133 4.16 -14.61 7.75
CA LYS A 133 3.56 -15.92 7.88
C LYS A 133 2.94 -16.39 6.57
N ASN A 134 3.44 -17.51 6.07
CA ASN A 134 2.97 -18.16 4.85
C ASN A 134 2.36 -19.53 5.16
N GLY A 135 1.56 -20.05 4.23
CA GLY A 135 1.00 -21.39 4.25
C GLY A 135 1.77 -22.38 3.37
N VAL A 136 1.04 -23.16 2.61
CA VAL A 136 1.59 -24.06 1.60
C VAL A 136 1.19 -23.62 0.20
N SER A 137 1.95 -23.99 -0.80
CA SER A 137 1.58 -23.86 -2.22
C SER A 137 1.30 -25.24 -2.77
N CYS A 138 0.08 -25.49 -3.23
CA CYS A 138 -0.33 -26.79 -3.74
C CYS A 138 -0.48 -26.79 -5.27
N ARG A 139 0.07 -27.83 -5.90
CA ARG A 139 -0.13 -28.12 -7.33
C ARG A 139 -0.72 -29.52 -7.46
N GLY A 140 -2.02 -29.61 -7.73
CA GLY A 140 -2.75 -30.85 -7.61
C GLY A 140 -2.75 -31.36 -6.16
N THR A 141 -2.31 -32.58 -5.95
CA THR A 141 -2.26 -33.21 -4.60
C THR A 141 -0.91 -32.95 -3.87
N THR A 142 0.08 -32.36 -4.55
CA THR A 142 1.39 -32.09 -3.96
C THR A 142 1.43 -30.66 -3.42
N CYS A 143 1.71 -30.54 -2.13
CA CYS A 143 1.87 -29.25 -1.46
C CYS A 143 3.32 -29.04 -1.01
N THR A 144 3.83 -27.85 -1.18
CA THR A 144 5.16 -27.41 -0.71
C THR A 144 4.99 -26.37 0.38
N ASP A 145 5.63 -26.57 1.50
CA ASP A 145 5.62 -25.63 2.61
C ASP A 145 6.29 -24.32 2.21
N GLN A 146 5.57 -23.22 2.39
CA GLN A 146 6.03 -21.87 2.13
C GLN A 146 6.53 -21.15 3.38
N ALA A 147 6.44 -21.78 4.56
CA ALA A 147 6.94 -21.20 5.81
C ALA A 147 8.46 -20.95 5.78
N VAL A 148 9.19 -21.68 4.94
CA VAL A 148 10.63 -21.42 4.67
C VAL A 148 10.89 -20.01 4.11
N PHE A 149 9.89 -19.36 3.56
CA PHE A 149 9.95 -18.00 3.02
C PHE A 149 9.46 -16.92 4.02
N ASN A 150 9.10 -17.33 5.25
CA ASN A 150 8.76 -16.35 6.29
C ASN A 150 9.99 -15.47 6.58
N GLY A 151 9.75 -14.17 6.72
CA GLY A 151 10.83 -13.19 6.81
C GLY A 151 11.38 -12.75 5.45
N ASN A 152 11.01 -13.42 4.37
CA ASN A 152 11.45 -13.05 3.04
C ASN A 152 10.54 -11.96 2.46
N ARG A 153 11.12 -11.27 1.52
CA ARG A 153 10.47 -10.21 0.77
C ARG A 153 9.29 -10.73 -0.06
N MET A 154 8.22 -9.97 -0.10
CA MET A 154 7.06 -10.29 -0.92
C MET A 154 7.42 -10.23 -2.43
N PRO A 155 6.97 -11.21 -3.22
CA PRO A 155 7.18 -11.20 -4.66
C PRO A 155 6.42 -10.03 -5.31
N ASN A 156 6.94 -9.54 -6.44
CA ASN A 156 6.34 -8.48 -7.25
C ASN A 156 6.20 -7.11 -6.55
N VAL A 157 6.84 -6.91 -5.41
CA VAL A 157 6.91 -5.61 -4.73
C VAL A 157 8.28 -4.97 -5.02
N PRO A 158 8.38 -3.95 -5.88
CA PRO A 158 9.66 -3.30 -6.17
C PRO A 158 10.18 -2.56 -4.93
N LYS A 159 11.47 -2.72 -4.63
CA LYS A 159 12.10 -2.06 -3.47
C LYS A 159 12.22 -0.56 -3.66
N ASN A 160 12.46 -0.14 -4.90
CA ASN A 160 12.59 1.27 -5.27
C ASN A 160 11.74 1.52 -6.52
N SER A 161 10.96 2.56 -6.48
CA SER A 161 10.18 3.05 -7.61
C SER A 161 10.37 4.56 -7.73
N ALA A 162 10.59 5.05 -8.94
CA ALA A 162 10.71 6.47 -9.19
C ALA A 162 9.96 6.85 -10.46
N THR A 163 9.32 8.00 -10.43
CA THR A 163 8.68 8.63 -11.57
C THR A 163 9.17 10.06 -11.71
N LEU A 164 9.40 10.50 -12.93
CA LEU A 164 9.79 11.87 -13.23
C LEU A 164 9.11 12.32 -14.51
N TRP A 165 8.40 13.44 -14.41
CA TRP A 165 7.95 14.21 -15.54
C TRP A 165 8.44 15.64 -15.39
N THR A 166 8.91 16.24 -16.47
CA THR A 166 9.37 17.62 -16.45
C THR A 166 9.08 18.30 -17.79
N LYS A 167 8.74 19.58 -17.75
CA LYS A 167 8.48 20.42 -18.91
C LYS A 167 9.23 21.73 -18.76
N TYR A 168 10.07 22.04 -19.72
CA TYR A 168 10.79 23.32 -19.80
C TYR A 168 10.41 24.07 -21.06
N GLN A 169 9.97 25.32 -20.89
CA GLN A 169 9.64 26.20 -22.02
C GLN A 169 10.89 26.94 -22.49
N ALA A 170 11.58 26.38 -23.49
CA ALA A 170 12.83 26.91 -24.01
C ALA A 170 12.63 28.18 -24.86
N LEU A 171 11.50 28.28 -25.56
CA LEU A 171 11.17 29.41 -26.45
C LEU A 171 9.86 30.08 -26.02
N PRO A 172 9.69 31.38 -26.28
CA PRO A 172 8.36 32.03 -26.15
C PRO A 172 7.32 31.25 -26.96
N GLN A 173 6.11 31.13 -26.43
CA GLN A 173 5.03 30.51 -27.21
C GLN A 173 4.82 31.33 -28.50
N LEU A 174 4.92 30.65 -29.62
CA LEU A 174 4.37 31.18 -30.86
C LEU A 174 2.84 31.08 -30.74
N GLN A 175 2.18 32.22 -30.62
CA GLN A 175 0.72 32.32 -30.66
C GLN A 175 0.23 32.11 -32.09
#